data_b7679a5788fe903e0a1ffed8612bb912
#
_entry.id   b7679a5788fe903e0a1ffed8612bb912
#
_cell.length_a   1.000
_cell.length_b   1.000
_cell.length_c   1.000
_cell.angle_alpha   90.00
_cell.angle_beta   90.00
_cell.angle_gamma   90.00
#
_symmetry.space_group_name_H-M   'P 1'
#
loop_
_entity.id
_entity.type
_entity.pdbx_description
1 polymer ?
#
loop_
_entity_poly.entity_id
_entity_poly.type
_entity_poly.pdbx_seq_one_letter_code
_entity_poly.pdbx_strand_id
1 'polypeptide(L)'
;LIDEGCHGVAVFGSTGQAQLLSVSEKISLLNELTKSKYKDNYLIGTGLNSLNETINFISISKSLGFNNFLIMPPAYYKYGDEDVFNYYSRIINTHQDIKIVLYNFEKLCGYKFSPECVNRLVKNFTSQIVGVKDSSYNLFETLKIDNFSILPGSESKLLKGLELGCSGIITA
;
A
#
# COMPACT_ATOMS: atom_id res chain seq x y z
N LEU A 1 15.99 4.76 11.38
CA LEU A 1 15.79 3.97 10.15
C LEU A 1 16.23 4.75 8.91
N ILE A 2 15.67 5.96 8.67
CA ILE A 2 16.02 6.74 7.46
C ILE A 2 17.49 7.21 7.53
N ASP A 3 17.94 7.73 8.67
CA ASP A 3 19.36 8.10 8.88
C ASP A 3 20.31 6.87 8.77
N GLU A 4 19.80 5.66 8.82
CA GLU A 4 20.54 4.39 8.69
C GLU A 4 20.46 3.79 7.28
N GLY A 5 19.87 4.52 6.32
CA GLY A 5 19.85 4.16 4.91
C GLY A 5 18.51 3.64 4.36
N CYS A 6 17.44 3.58 5.16
CA CYS A 6 16.12 3.29 4.63
C CYS A 6 15.59 4.46 3.80
N HIS A 7 14.99 4.18 2.63
CA HIS A 7 14.41 5.22 1.76
C HIS A 7 13.10 5.79 2.32
N GLY A 8 12.39 5.04 3.16
CA GLY A 8 11.12 5.46 3.75
C GLY A 8 10.63 4.51 4.82
N VAL A 9 9.52 4.86 5.43
CA VAL A 9 8.86 4.06 6.48
C VAL A 9 7.38 3.87 6.14
N ALA A 10 6.94 2.61 6.08
CA ALA A 10 5.52 2.27 5.96
C ALA A 10 4.86 2.33 7.34
N VAL A 11 4.18 3.43 7.62
CA VAL A 11 3.42 3.63 8.86
C VAL A 11 2.08 2.89 8.76
N PHE A 12 1.63 2.27 9.83
CA PHE A 12 0.39 1.46 9.86
C PHE A 12 0.41 0.25 8.90
N GLY A 13 1.57 -0.38 8.75
CA GLY A 13 1.65 -1.72 8.17
C GLY A 13 1.12 -2.79 9.15
N SER A 14 1.18 -4.07 8.77
CA SER A 14 0.75 -5.18 9.65
C SER A 14 1.61 -5.29 10.90
N THR A 15 2.90 -5.12 10.81
CA THR A 15 3.83 -5.08 11.97
C THR A 15 3.53 -3.86 12.86
N GLY A 16 3.12 -2.73 12.29
CA GLY A 16 2.65 -1.55 13.00
C GLY A 16 1.23 -1.68 13.56
N GLN A 17 0.66 -2.88 13.58
CA GLN A 17 -0.63 -3.21 14.20
C GLN A 17 -1.80 -2.34 13.71
N ALA A 18 -1.79 -1.94 12.44
CA ALA A 18 -2.79 -1.03 11.86
C ALA A 18 -4.26 -1.41 12.13
N GLN A 19 -4.54 -2.71 12.19
CA GLN A 19 -5.90 -3.24 12.43
C GLN A 19 -6.37 -3.07 13.88
N LEU A 20 -5.45 -2.85 14.83
CA LEU A 20 -5.74 -2.71 16.25
C LEU A 20 -5.86 -1.23 16.69
N LEU A 21 -5.45 -0.31 15.83
CA LEU A 21 -5.54 1.13 16.09
C LEU A 21 -6.87 1.67 15.59
N SER A 22 -7.54 2.44 16.41
CA SER A 22 -8.69 3.24 15.99
C SER A 22 -8.29 4.32 14.99
N VAL A 23 -9.25 4.82 14.22
CA VAL A 23 -8.99 5.91 13.27
C VAL A 23 -8.49 7.16 13.99
N SER A 24 -9.00 7.45 15.20
CA SER A 24 -8.57 8.60 16.01
C SER A 24 -7.10 8.49 16.45
N GLU A 25 -6.64 7.31 16.85
CA GLU A 25 -5.23 7.07 17.20
C GLU A 25 -4.32 7.22 15.99
N LYS A 26 -4.74 6.69 14.82
CA LYS A 26 -4.00 6.89 13.57
C LYS A 26 -3.89 8.37 13.22
N ILE A 27 -4.97 9.14 13.31
CA ILE A 27 -4.97 10.58 13.04
C ILE A 27 -4.07 11.33 14.04
N SER A 28 -4.12 10.96 15.32
CA SER A 28 -3.24 11.54 16.34
C SER A 28 -1.77 11.34 15.98
N LEU A 29 -1.37 10.13 15.58
CA LEU A 29 -0.01 9.86 15.15
C LEU A 29 0.35 10.63 13.86
N LEU A 30 -0.56 10.72 12.88
CA LEU A 30 -0.30 11.49 11.65
C LEU A 30 -0.03 12.97 11.97
N ASN A 31 -0.77 13.57 12.91
CA ASN A 31 -0.51 14.94 13.34
C ASN A 31 0.90 15.11 13.92
N GLU A 32 1.40 14.16 14.71
CA GLU A 32 2.78 14.19 15.19
C GLU A 32 3.79 14.02 14.04
N LEU A 33 3.52 13.14 13.09
CA LEU A 33 4.38 12.89 11.93
C LEU A 33 4.49 14.10 10.98
N THR A 34 3.53 15.04 10.99
CA THR A 34 3.64 16.29 10.21
C THR A 34 4.85 17.12 10.62
N LYS A 35 5.31 16.98 11.86
CA LYS A 35 6.47 17.71 12.42
C LYS A 35 7.81 17.09 12.06
N SER A 36 7.81 15.91 11.46
CA SER A 36 9.01 15.19 11.08
C SER A 36 9.68 15.81 9.86
N LYS A 37 11.01 15.94 9.90
CA LYS A 37 11.82 16.29 8.72
C LYS A 37 11.74 15.24 7.59
N TYR A 38 11.27 14.03 7.91
CA TYR A 38 11.11 12.91 6.96
C TYR A 38 9.67 12.71 6.48
N LYS A 39 8.83 13.73 6.59
CA LYS A 39 7.40 13.64 6.25
C LYS A 39 7.16 13.04 4.87
N ASP A 40 7.95 13.42 3.88
CA ASP A 40 7.80 12.98 2.49
C ASP A 40 8.25 11.53 2.25
N ASN A 41 8.92 10.91 3.23
CA ASN A 41 9.37 9.52 3.19
C ASN A 41 8.37 8.54 3.83
N TYR A 42 7.19 9.01 4.26
CA TYR A 42 6.19 8.12 4.85
C TYR A 42 5.22 7.57 3.81
N LEU A 43 5.02 6.26 3.86
CA LEU A 43 3.99 5.53 3.15
C LEU A 43 2.89 5.15 4.15
N ILE A 44 1.70 5.72 4.02
CA ILE A 44 0.65 5.59 5.03
C ILE A 44 -0.23 4.38 4.74
N GLY A 45 -0.18 3.37 5.59
CA GLY A 45 -1.09 2.24 5.55
C GLY A 45 -2.49 2.65 6.02
N THR A 46 -3.53 2.26 5.31
CA THR A 46 -4.91 2.54 5.76
C THR A 46 -5.35 1.57 6.84
N GLY A 47 -5.15 0.26 6.62
CA GLY A 47 -5.49 -0.79 7.59
C GLY A 47 -6.96 -0.79 7.99
N LEU A 48 -7.88 -0.46 7.08
CA LEU A 48 -9.31 -0.33 7.30
C LEU A 48 -10.09 -1.24 6.36
N ASN A 49 -11.16 -1.85 6.85
CA ASN A 49 -12.05 -2.71 6.05
C ASN A 49 -13.21 -1.93 5.42
N SER A 50 -13.68 -0.87 6.05
CA SER A 50 -14.76 -0.03 5.51
C SER A 50 -14.22 0.86 4.40
N LEU A 51 -14.82 0.79 3.21
CA LEU A 51 -14.49 1.66 2.08
C LEU A 51 -14.67 3.14 2.43
N ASN A 52 -15.77 3.49 3.09
CA ASN A 52 -16.05 4.88 3.46
C ASN A 52 -15.04 5.41 4.51
N GLU A 53 -14.67 4.59 5.49
CA GLU A 53 -13.63 4.98 6.45
C GLU A 53 -12.26 5.09 5.80
N THR A 54 -11.94 4.22 4.85
CA THR A 54 -10.70 4.32 4.05
C THR A 54 -10.65 5.63 3.28
N ILE A 55 -11.73 5.99 2.58
CA ILE A 55 -11.83 7.26 1.84
C ILE A 55 -11.70 8.46 2.79
N ASN A 56 -12.41 8.45 3.92
CA ASN A 56 -12.34 9.53 4.91
C ASN A 56 -10.94 9.65 5.53
N PHE A 57 -10.30 8.54 5.88
CA PHE A 57 -8.95 8.53 6.43
C PHE A 57 -7.93 9.08 5.43
N ILE A 58 -8.06 8.73 4.14
CA ILE A 58 -7.25 9.31 3.05
C ILE A 58 -7.48 10.81 2.95
N SER A 59 -8.74 11.29 3.02
CA SER A 59 -9.06 12.73 3.00
C SER A 59 -8.35 13.48 4.12
N ILE A 60 -8.40 12.97 5.35
CA ILE A 60 -7.74 13.57 6.50
C ILE A 60 -6.21 13.51 6.34
N SER A 61 -5.66 12.37 5.94
CA SER A 61 -4.22 12.22 5.72
C SER A 61 -3.70 13.22 4.68
N LYS A 62 -4.45 13.44 3.58
CA LYS A 62 -4.14 14.45 2.56
C LYS A 62 -4.16 15.86 3.11
N SER A 63 -5.14 16.22 3.94
CA SER A 63 -5.19 17.55 4.57
C SER A 63 -3.97 17.82 5.48
N LEU A 64 -3.36 16.75 5.99
CA LEU A 64 -2.09 16.78 6.73
C LEU A 64 -0.85 16.74 5.82
N GLY A 65 -1.04 16.61 4.49
CA GLY A 65 0.01 16.61 3.48
C GLY A 65 0.63 15.24 3.17
N PHE A 66 -0.05 14.13 3.50
CA PHE A 66 0.38 12.78 3.14
C PHE A 66 -0.38 12.31 1.90
N ASN A 67 0.33 11.98 0.82
CA ASN A 67 -0.28 11.58 -0.46
C ASN A 67 0.12 10.17 -0.92
N ASN A 68 0.98 9.46 -0.18
CA ASN A 68 1.45 8.13 -0.50
C ASN A 68 0.80 7.10 0.44
N PHE A 69 0.10 6.12 -0.12
CA PHE A 69 -0.69 5.16 0.65
C PHE A 69 -0.33 3.71 0.35
N LEU A 70 -0.29 2.88 1.39
CA LEU A 70 -0.23 1.42 1.31
C LEU A 70 -1.62 0.88 1.63
N ILE A 71 -2.29 0.31 0.62
CA ILE A 71 -3.68 -0.10 0.75
C ILE A 71 -3.80 -1.60 0.49
N MET A 72 -4.34 -2.33 1.47
CA MET A 72 -4.72 -3.73 1.35
C MET A 72 -6.22 -3.82 1.01
N PRO A 73 -6.65 -4.79 0.20
CA PRO A 73 -8.08 -5.08 0.05
C PRO A 73 -8.74 -5.35 1.41
N PRO A 74 -10.04 -5.05 1.56
CA PRO A 74 -10.73 -5.33 2.82
C PRO A 74 -10.69 -6.82 3.14
N ALA A 75 -10.59 -7.15 4.44
CA ALA A 75 -10.56 -8.51 4.95
C ALA A 75 -11.95 -9.04 5.29
N TYR A 76 -12.03 -10.28 5.78
CA TYR A 76 -13.16 -10.98 6.35
C TYR A 76 -14.07 -11.66 5.31
N TYR A 77 -14.50 -10.98 4.25
CA TYR A 77 -15.31 -11.56 3.20
C TYR A 77 -14.45 -12.08 2.04
N LYS A 78 -15.01 -12.96 1.21
CA LYS A 78 -14.34 -13.42 -0.01
C LYS A 78 -14.59 -12.41 -1.13
N TYR A 79 -13.53 -11.98 -1.78
CA TYR A 79 -13.57 -11.05 -2.89
C TYR A 79 -12.94 -11.68 -4.14
N GLY A 80 -13.51 -11.35 -5.30
CA GLY A 80 -12.89 -11.61 -6.60
C GLY A 80 -12.16 -10.38 -7.14
N ASP A 81 -11.49 -10.53 -8.27
CA ASP A 81 -10.74 -9.45 -8.94
C ASP A 81 -11.62 -8.24 -9.26
N GLU A 82 -12.89 -8.47 -9.64
CA GLU A 82 -13.83 -7.38 -9.95
C GLU A 82 -14.19 -6.56 -8.71
N ASP A 83 -14.39 -7.21 -7.57
CA ASP A 83 -14.69 -6.52 -6.31
C ASP A 83 -13.51 -5.65 -5.87
N VAL A 84 -12.30 -6.20 -5.98
CA VAL A 84 -11.07 -5.50 -5.62
C VAL A 84 -10.79 -4.36 -6.59
N PHE A 85 -10.97 -4.57 -7.90
CA PHE A 85 -10.86 -3.50 -8.89
C PHE A 85 -11.83 -2.36 -8.58
N ASN A 86 -13.09 -2.66 -8.27
CA ASN A 86 -14.11 -1.68 -7.92
C ASN A 86 -13.78 -0.93 -6.63
N TYR A 87 -13.23 -1.63 -5.62
CA TYR A 87 -12.79 -1.02 -4.36
C TYR A 87 -11.74 0.07 -4.60
N TYR A 88 -10.66 -0.24 -5.33
CA TYR A 88 -9.61 0.73 -5.65
C TYR A 88 -10.12 1.85 -6.57
N SER A 89 -10.96 1.51 -7.55
CA SER A 89 -11.54 2.51 -8.45
C SER A 89 -12.34 3.57 -7.70
N ARG A 90 -13.12 3.17 -6.68
CA ARG A 90 -13.89 4.13 -5.87
C ARG A 90 -12.99 5.03 -5.03
N ILE A 91 -11.92 4.50 -4.45
CA ILE A 91 -10.93 5.29 -3.71
C ILE A 91 -10.28 6.32 -4.64
N ILE A 92 -9.78 5.88 -5.80
CA ILE A 92 -9.05 6.72 -6.74
C ILE A 92 -9.94 7.78 -7.37
N ASN A 93 -11.18 7.43 -7.74
CA ASN A 93 -12.12 8.39 -8.29
C ASN A 93 -12.49 9.50 -7.30
N THR A 94 -12.41 9.23 -6.00
CA THR A 94 -12.61 10.24 -4.95
C THR A 94 -11.32 11.06 -4.71
N HIS A 95 -10.15 10.46 -4.91
CA HIS A 95 -8.85 11.06 -4.60
C HIS A 95 -7.87 10.87 -5.77
N GLN A 96 -7.98 11.72 -6.81
CA GLN A 96 -7.20 11.55 -8.05
C GLN A 96 -5.71 11.88 -7.94
N ASP A 97 -5.29 12.56 -6.88
CA ASP A 97 -3.93 13.08 -6.67
C ASP A 97 -3.09 12.27 -5.66
N ILE A 98 -3.54 11.05 -5.32
CA ILE A 98 -2.80 10.14 -4.43
C ILE A 98 -1.92 9.15 -5.20
N LYS A 99 -0.93 8.59 -4.50
CA LYS A 99 -0.14 7.45 -4.95
C LYS A 99 -0.44 6.24 -4.07
N ILE A 100 -0.68 5.11 -4.70
CA ILE A 100 -1.04 3.86 -4.03
C ILE A 100 -0.01 2.78 -4.35
N VAL A 101 0.55 2.20 -3.31
CA VAL A 101 1.19 0.89 -3.35
C VAL A 101 0.13 -0.13 -2.94
N LEU A 102 -0.21 -1.03 -3.83
CA LEU A 102 -1.11 -2.16 -3.54
C LEU A 102 -0.47 -3.05 -2.48
N TYR A 103 -1.25 -3.56 -1.53
CA TYR A 103 -0.72 -4.48 -0.52
C TYR A 103 -1.29 -5.87 -0.74
N ASN A 104 -0.47 -6.76 -1.30
CA ASN A 104 -0.79 -8.16 -1.55
C ASN A 104 -0.38 -9.02 -0.35
N PHE A 105 -1.33 -9.37 0.50
CA PHE A 105 -1.08 -10.23 1.65
C PHE A 105 -2.31 -11.12 1.94
N GLU A 106 -2.43 -12.20 1.18
CA GLU A 106 -3.56 -13.15 1.25
C GLU A 106 -3.85 -13.64 2.67
N LYS A 107 -2.81 -13.93 3.46
CA LYS A 107 -2.97 -14.42 4.85
C LYS A 107 -3.73 -13.46 5.76
N LEU A 108 -3.75 -12.15 5.45
CA LEU A 108 -4.41 -11.14 6.26
C LEU A 108 -5.78 -10.73 5.73
N CYS A 109 -5.93 -10.62 4.40
CA CYS A 109 -7.17 -10.14 3.82
C CYS A 109 -8.01 -11.22 3.12
N GLY A 110 -7.49 -12.44 2.96
CA GLY A 110 -8.20 -13.53 2.30
C GLY A 110 -8.28 -13.41 0.77
N TYR A 111 -7.64 -12.37 0.19
CA TYR A 111 -7.56 -12.16 -1.25
C TYR A 111 -6.08 -12.09 -1.68
N LYS A 112 -5.77 -12.74 -2.78
CA LYS A 112 -4.46 -12.70 -3.43
C LYS A 112 -4.60 -12.05 -4.81
N PHE A 113 -3.90 -10.95 -5.03
CA PHE A 113 -3.92 -10.30 -6.34
C PHE A 113 -3.47 -11.26 -7.45
N SER A 114 -4.29 -11.34 -8.49
CA SER A 114 -3.85 -11.90 -9.75
C SER A 114 -2.98 -10.89 -10.52
N PRO A 115 -2.05 -11.34 -11.38
CA PRO A 115 -1.35 -10.45 -12.30
C PRO A 115 -2.31 -9.63 -13.18
N GLU A 116 -3.42 -10.24 -13.59
CA GLU A 116 -4.47 -9.65 -14.41
C GLU A 116 -5.14 -8.47 -13.71
N CYS A 117 -5.49 -8.62 -12.42
CA CYS A 117 -6.08 -7.56 -11.62
C CYS A 117 -5.11 -6.39 -11.46
N VAL A 118 -3.83 -6.66 -11.17
CA VAL A 118 -2.80 -5.61 -11.05
C VAL A 118 -2.63 -4.87 -12.38
N ASN A 119 -2.46 -5.59 -13.49
CA ASN A 119 -2.33 -4.98 -14.82
C ASN A 119 -3.55 -4.11 -15.17
N ARG A 120 -4.75 -4.57 -14.87
CA ARG A 120 -6.00 -3.79 -15.08
C ARG A 120 -6.02 -2.51 -14.26
N LEU A 121 -5.64 -2.56 -12.99
CA LEU A 121 -5.54 -1.40 -12.11
C LEU A 121 -4.52 -0.38 -12.64
N VAL A 122 -3.31 -0.84 -12.98
CA VAL A 122 -2.27 0.04 -13.53
C VAL A 122 -2.70 0.66 -14.84
N LYS A 123 -3.30 -0.11 -15.75
CA LYS A 123 -3.77 0.41 -17.05
C LYS A 123 -4.82 1.50 -16.90
N ASN A 124 -5.73 1.38 -15.94
CA ASN A 124 -6.82 2.35 -15.73
C ASN A 124 -6.39 3.54 -14.84
N PHE A 125 -5.38 3.37 -13.98
CA PHE A 125 -4.98 4.34 -12.97
C PHE A 125 -3.45 4.49 -12.91
N THR A 126 -2.82 4.65 -14.08
CA THR A 126 -1.35 4.68 -14.23
C THR A 126 -0.66 5.72 -13.33
N SER A 127 -1.31 6.86 -13.11
CA SER A 127 -0.75 7.92 -12.27
C SER A 127 -0.89 7.65 -10.77
N GLN A 128 -1.85 6.83 -10.37
CA GLN A 128 -2.16 6.57 -8.96
C GLN A 128 -1.58 5.25 -8.46
N ILE A 129 -1.68 4.18 -9.23
CA ILE A 129 -1.17 2.84 -8.86
C ILE A 129 0.30 2.75 -9.26
N VAL A 130 1.19 2.96 -8.29
CA VAL A 130 2.63 3.12 -8.53
C VAL A 130 3.48 1.91 -8.13
N GLY A 131 2.89 0.93 -7.45
CA GLY A 131 3.63 -0.26 -7.03
C GLY A 131 2.77 -1.27 -6.30
N VAL A 132 3.41 -2.38 -5.93
CA VAL A 132 2.85 -3.44 -5.09
C VAL A 132 3.85 -3.89 -4.04
N LYS A 133 3.40 -3.95 -2.77
CA LYS A 133 4.06 -4.71 -1.72
C LYS A 133 3.55 -6.14 -1.80
N ASP A 134 4.43 -7.10 -2.17
CA ASP A 134 4.07 -8.50 -2.36
C ASP A 134 4.52 -9.37 -1.18
N SER A 135 3.65 -9.54 -0.19
CA SER A 135 3.83 -10.45 0.94
C SER A 135 3.21 -11.83 0.72
N SER A 136 2.52 -12.05 -0.40
CA SER A 136 2.03 -13.36 -0.86
C SER A 136 3.01 -14.06 -1.79
N TYR A 137 4.02 -13.34 -2.28
CA TYR A 137 5.13 -13.83 -3.10
C TYR A 137 4.72 -14.48 -4.44
N ASN A 138 3.56 -14.15 -4.96
CA ASN A 138 3.09 -14.66 -6.25
C ASN A 138 3.27 -13.66 -7.41
N LEU A 139 3.63 -12.42 -7.13
CA LEU A 139 3.75 -11.36 -8.13
C LEU A 139 5.21 -11.02 -8.45
N PHE A 140 6.10 -10.98 -7.45
CA PHE A 140 7.46 -10.44 -7.62
C PHE A 140 8.33 -11.22 -8.60
N GLU A 141 8.01 -12.50 -8.86
CA GLU A 141 8.74 -13.33 -9.85
C GLU A 141 8.16 -13.19 -11.25
N THR A 142 6.89 -12.88 -11.39
CA THR A 142 6.14 -12.99 -12.67
C THR A 142 5.68 -11.66 -13.23
N LEU A 143 5.36 -10.70 -12.37
CA LEU A 143 4.81 -9.42 -12.79
C LEU A 143 5.91 -8.55 -13.43
N LYS A 144 5.62 -8.00 -14.61
CA LYS A 144 6.50 -7.07 -15.33
C LYS A 144 5.66 -5.92 -15.83
N ILE A 145 5.84 -4.74 -15.24
CA ILE A 145 5.13 -3.51 -15.59
C ILE A 145 6.15 -2.37 -15.54
N ASP A 146 6.24 -1.62 -16.63
CA ASP A 146 7.15 -0.47 -16.72
C ASP A 146 6.75 0.64 -15.74
N ASN A 147 7.75 1.29 -15.12
CA ASN A 147 7.56 2.38 -14.16
C ASN A 147 6.66 2.01 -12.96
N PHE A 148 6.67 0.75 -12.55
CA PHE A 148 5.89 0.22 -11.44
C PHE A 148 6.80 -0.49 -10.44
N SER A 149 6.72 -0.10 -9.17
CA SER A 149 7.57 -0.65 -8.11
C SER A 149 7.03 -1.98 -7.60
N ILE A 150 7.82 -3.05 -7.73
CA ILE A 150 7.53 -4.34 -7.13
C ILE A 150 8.42 -4.50 -5.90
N LEU A 151 7.81 -4.72 -4.73
CA LEU A 151 8.45 -4.68 -3.43
C LEU A 151 8.06 -5.93 -2.62
N PRO A 152 8.85 -7.02 -2.68
CA PRO A 152 8.65 -8.18 -1.82
C PRO A 152 8.56 -7.79 -0.34
N GLY A 153 7.74 -8.52 0.43
CA GLY A 153 7.43 -8.23 1.82
C GLY A 153 8.35 -8.89 2.84
N SER A 154 9.54 -9.34 2.44
CA SER A 154 10.53 -9.96 3.34
C SER A 154 11.95 -9.68 2.88
N GLU A 155 12.85 -9.44 3.85
CA GLU A 155 14.29 -9.31 3.65
C GLU A 155 14.91 -10.56 2.97
N SER A 156 14.37 -11.74 3.24
CA SER A 156 14.82 -13.00 2.61
C SER A 156 14.62 -13.03 1.09
N LYS A 157 13.81 -12.13 0.56
CA LYS A 157 13.52 -12.00 -0.88
C LYS A 157 14.30 -10.86 -1.55
N LEU A 158 15.11 -10.11 -0.80
CA LEU A 158 15.79 -8.93 -1.34
C LEU A 158 16.70 -9.26 -2.53
N LEU A 159 17.65 -10.16 -2.37
CA LEU A 159 18.62 -10.48 -3.41
C LEU A 159 17.93 -11.02 -4.67
N LYS A 160 17.07 -12.04 -4.52
CA LYS A 160 16.31 -12.58 -5.62
C LYS A 160 15.40 -11.54 -6.29
N GLY A 161 14.77 -10.68 -5.49
CA GLY A 161 13.94 -9.61 -6.01
C GLY A 161 14.73 -8.64 -6.89
N LEU A 162 15.90 -8.19 -6.43
CA LEU A 162 16.77 -7.31 -7.21
C LEU A 162 17.25 -7.94 -8.52
N GLU A 163 17.65 -9.22 -8.49
CA GLU A 163 18.02 -10.00 -9.70
C GLU A 163 16.86 -10.06 -10.72
N LEU A 164 15.63 -10.08 -10.26
CA LEU A 164 14.41 -10.10 -11.09
C LEU A 164 13.92 -8.71 -11.49
N GLY A 165 14.60 -7.64 -11.07
CA GLY A 165 14.25 -6.25 -11.39
C GLY A 165 13.24 -5.61 -10.45
N CYS A 166 13.03 -6.15 -9.24
CA CYS A 166 12.25 -5.48 -8.21
C CYS A 166 12.95 -4.20 -7.73
N SER A 167 12.16 -3.22 -7.27
CA SER A 167 12.67 -1.91 -6.83
C SER A 167 13.31 -1.93 -5.43
N GLY A 168 13.18 -3.01 -4.68
CA GLY A 168 13.61 -3.15 -3.30
C GLY A 168 12.61 -4.00 -2.51
N ILE A 169 12.49 -3.77 -1.21
CA ILE A 169 11.54 -4.47 -0.33
C ILE A 169 10.79 -3.49 0.58
N ILE A 170 9.63 -3.91 1.10
CA ILE A 170 8.99 -3.29 2.27
C ILE A 170 8.85 -4.40 3.32
N THR A 171 9.70 -4.37 4.33
CA THR A 171 9.75 -5.36 5.42
C THR A 171 9.85 -4.68 6.79
N ALA A 172 9.82 -5.46 7.87
CA ALA A 172 10.00 -5.01 9.25
C ALA A 172 10.88 -5.98 10.01
#